data_94fa96627f587191f3122ac73c1bd64c
#
_entry.id   94fa96627f587191f3122ac73c1bd64c
#
_cell.length_a   1.000
_cell.length_b   1.000
_cell.length_c   1.000
_cell.angle_alpha   90.00
_cell.angle_beta   90.00
_cell.angle_gamma   90.00
#
_symmetry.space_group_name_H-M   'P 1'
#
loop_
_entity.id
_entity.type
_entity.pdbx_description
1 polymer ?
#
loop_
_entity_poly.entity_id
_entity_poly.type
_entity_poly.pdbx_seq_one_letter_code
_entity_poly.pdbx_strand_id
1 'polypeptide(L)'
;MHLDDIQEDSETVFLSIRCDTILDNWDKLDSELKYEKYVPSNGEILSRGEYVLRKGDTVYDILNRAVRHNKIQMECIYTANYASIYVEGINHLYEFSCGELSGWMYMVNAQFPNVGCSKYELKDGDEIIWCYTCDLGRDVGCYWETM
;
A
#
# COMPACT_ATOMS: atom_id res chain seq x y z
N MET A 1 5.00 11.45 16.82
CA MET A 1 6.13 11.64 15.93
C MET A 1 5.72 12.41 14.68
N HIS A 2 6.56 13.29 14.23
CA HIS A 2 6.26 14.11 13.06
C HIS A 2 7.01 13.58 11.84
N LEU A 3 6.41 13.75 10.67
CA LEU A 3 7.14 13.61 9.42
C LEU A 3 8.13 14.75 9.34
N ASP A 4 9.17 14.56 8.54
CA ASP A 4 10.13 15.62 8.30
C ASP A 4 9.43 16.81 7.64
N ASP A 5 9.79 18.01 8.05
CA ASP A 5 9.26 19.23 7.44
C ASP A 5 9.75 19.34 6.00
N ILE A 6 8.83 19.61 5.09
CA ILE A 6 9.15 19.76 3.68
C ILE A 6 9.71 21.17 3.49
N GLN A 7 10.93 21.24 2.97
CA GLN A 7 11.61 22.47 2.63
C GLN A 7 11.59 22.69 1.13
N GLU A 8 11.97 23.88 0.69
CA GLU A 8 11.97 24.21 -0.72
C GLU A 8 12.87 23.29 -1.55
N ASP A 9 13.99 22.85 -0.98
CA ASP A 9 14.96 22.00 -1.65
C ASP A 9 14.81 20.51 -1.30
N SER A 10 13.75 20.14 -0.57
CA SER A 10 13.52 18.75 -0.22
C SER A 10 13.16 17.91 -1.45
N GLU A 11 13.72 16.70 -1.50
CA GLU A 11 13.18 15.68 -2.39
C GLU A 11 11.96 15.09 -1.71
N THR A 12 10.91 14.82 -2.47
CA THR A 12 9.67 14.33 -1.92
C THR A 12 9.06 13.27 -2.81
N VAL A 13 8.20 12.46 -2.21
CA VAL A 13 7.38 11.46 -2.92
C VAL A 13 5.95 11.59 -2.43
N PHE A 14 5.03 10.97 -3.15
CA PHE A 14 3.61 10.98 -2.79
C PHE A 14 3.16 9.56 -2.51
N LEU A 15 2.23 9.42 -1.56
CA LEU A 15 1.70 8.11 -1.19
C LEU A 15 0.22 8.20 -0.86
N SER A 16 -0.53 7.22 -1.32
CA SER A 16 -1.93 7.01 -0.94
C SER A 16 -2.16 5.52 -0.71
N ILE A 17 -3.22 5.19 0.03
CA ILE A 17 -3.60 3.80 0.33
C ILE A 17 -5.08 3.65 0.01
N ARG A 18 -5.41 2.70 -0.87
CA ARG A 18 -6.76 2.54 -1.38
C ARG A 18 -7.23 1.09 -1.28
N CYS A 19 -8.53 0.93 -1.07
CA CYS A 19 -9.18 -0.38 -1.01
C CYS A 19 -10.46 -0.43 -1.85
N ASP A 20 -10.46 0.27 -2.98
CA ASP A 20 -11.64 0.42 -3.83
C ASP A 20 -12.23 -0.91 -4.28
N THR A 21 -11.38 -1.91 -4.56
CA THR A 21 -11.83 -3.21 -5.05
C THR A 21 -12.76 -3.93 -4.09
N ILE A 22 -12.60 -3.69 -2.78
CA ILE A 22 -13.44 -4.31 -1.77
C ILE A 22 -14.89 -3.85 -1.94
N LEU A 23 -15.10 -2.60 -2.33
CA LEU A 23 -16.45 -2.05 -2.52
C LEU A 23 -17.21 -2.81 -3.61
N ASP A 24 -16.50 -3.33 -4.61
CA ASP A 24 -17.08 -4.11 -5.70
C ASP A 24 -17.17 -5.60 -5.37
N ASN A 25 -16.64 -6.02 -4.24
CA ASN A 25 -16.61 -7.43 -3.82
C ASN A 25 -17.07 -7.57 -2.36
N TRP A 26 -18.01 -6.71 -1.97
CA TRP A 26 -18.48 -6.61 -0.58
C TRP A 26 -18.96 -7.93 -0.02
N ASP A 27 -19.59 -8.77 -0.85
CA ASP A 27 -20.09 -10.07 -0.44
C ASP A 27 -18.97 -11.05 -0.07
N LYS A 28 -17.75 -10.82 -0.53
CA LYS A 28 -16.59 -11.67 -0.23
C LYS A 28 -15.81 -11.22 1.00
N LEU A 29 -16.09 -10.02 1.48
CA LEU A 29 -15.37 -9.45 2.62
C LEU A 29 -15.79 -10.15 3.92
N ASP A 30 -14.81 -10.45 4.77
CA ASP A 30 -15.08 -10.98 6.09
C ASP A 30 -16.05 -10.06 6.83
N SER A 31 -17.08 -10.64 7.46
CA SER A 31 -18.19 -9.86 8.02
C SER A 31 -17.76 -8.92 9.14
N GLU A 32 -16.74 -9.28 9.91
CA GLU A 32 -16.23 -8.44 11.00
C GLU A 32 -15.52 -7.19 10.48
N LEU A 33 -15.24 -7.10 9.19
CA LEU A 33 -14.57 -5.95 8.59
C LEU A 33 -15.53 -5.02 7.85
N LYS A 34 -16.82 -5.33 7.85
CA LYS A 34 -17.83 -4.54 7.09
C LYS A 34 -18.26 -3.31 7.88
N TYR A 35 -17.29 -2.42 8.12
CA TYR A 35 -17.50 -1.16 8.84
C TYR A 35 -16.71 -0.06 8.17
N GLU A 36 -17.24 1.15 8.23
CA GLU A 36 -16.60 2.33 7.63
C GLU A 36 -15.17 2.55 8.13
N LYS A 37 -14.89 2.22 9.39
CA LYS A 37 -13.54 2.41 9.94
C LYS A 37 -12.50 1.49 9.31
N TYR A 38 -12.91 0.36 8.74
CA TYR A 38 -11.99 -0.55 8.04
C TYR A 38 -12.02 -0.34 6.53
N VAL A 39 -13.22 -0.15 5.99
CA VAL A 39 -13.41 0.01 4.54
C VAL A 39 -14.17 1.32 4.32
N PRO A 40 -13.45 2.43 4.18
CA PRO A 40 -14.10 3.71 3.92
C PRO A 40 -14.96 3.66 2.66
N SER A 41 -16.12 4.30 2.69
CA SER A 41 -17.08 4.23 1.59
C SER A 41 -16.53 4.83 0.29
N ASN A 42 -15.52 5.71 0.38
CA ASN A 42 -14.85 6.25 -0.80
C ASN A 42 -13.64 5.41 -1.25
N GLY A 43 -13.36 4.29 -0.57
CA GLY A 43 -12.24 3.43 -0.93
C GLY A 43 -10.87 3.97 -0.54
N GLU A 44 -10.80 5.04 0.23
CA GLU A 44 -9.55 5.74 0.51
C GLU A 44 -9.19 5.64 1.99
N ILE A 45 -8.23 4.75 2.32
CA ILE A 45 -7.75 4.61 3.70
C ILE A 45 -6.86 5.77 4.08
N LEU A 46 -5.99 6.19 3.16
CA LEU A 46 -5.12 7.34 3.36
C LEU A 46 -5.09 8.13 2.06
N SER A 47 -5.50 9.40 2.14
CA SER A 47 -5.48 10.28 0.97
C SER A 47 -4.04 10.60 0.58
N ARG A 48 -3.87 10.96 -0.69
CA ARG A 48 -2.56 11.28 -1.26
C ARG A 48 -1.88 12.36 -0.42
N GLY A 49 -0.72 12.04 0.12
CA GLY A 49 0.09 12.95 0.91
C GLY A 49 1.50 13.02 0.37
N GLU A 50 2.18 14.11 0.71
CA GLU A 50 3.57 14.34 0.30
C GLU A 50 4.50 14.06 1.48
N TYR A 51 5.59 13.33 1.22
CA TYR A 51 6.52 12.90 2.27
C TYR A 51 7.95 13.19 1.84
N VAL A 52 8.77 13.64 2.78
CA VAL A 52 10.19 13.87 2.49
C VAL A 52 10.86 12.55 2.17
N LEU A 53 11.63 12.56 1.08
CA LEU A 53 12.43 11.41 0.66
C LEU A 53 13.83 11.54 1.23
N ARG A 54 14.26 10.52 1.98
CA ARG A 54 15.61 10.45 2.50
C ARG A 54 16.43 9.52 1.62
N LYS A 55 17.75 9.72 1.61
CA LYS A 55 18.64 8.90 0.80
C LYS A 55 18.44 7.41 1.13
N GLY A 56 18.22 6.62 0.09
CA GLY A 56 18.05 5.17 0.23
C GLY A 56 16.65 4.72 0.61
N ASP A 57 15.69 5.65 0.76
CA ASP A 57 14.32 5.27 1.11
C ASP A 57 13.70 4.36 0.06
N THR A 58 13.05 3.31 0.54
CA THR A 58 12.31 2.37 -0.28
C THR A 58 10.81 2.62 -0.14
N VAL A 59 10.02 1.95 -0.97
CA VAL A 59 8.55 2.00 -0.86
C VAL A 59 8.11 1.63 0.55
N TYR A 60 8.73 0.59 1.13
CA TYR A 60 8.40 0.19 2.50
C TYR A 60 8.69 1.30 3.52
N ASP A 61 9.84 1.99 3.38
CA ASP A 61 10.21 3.02 4.35
C ASP A 61 9.19 4.15 4.39
N ILE A 62 8.72 4.59 3.23
CA ILE A 62 7.70 5.64 3.14
C ILE A 62 6.37 5.15 3.69
N LEU A 63 5.96 3.94 3.32
CA LEU A 63 4.70 3.36 3.85
C LEU A 63 4.75 3.28 5.37
N ASN A 64 5.86 2.79 5.92
CA ASN A 64 6.00 2.62 7.36
C ASN A 64 5.89 3.97 8.09
N ARG A 65 6.55 5.02 7.57
CA ARG A 65 6.44 6.36 8.15
C ARG A 65 5.01 6.90 8.05
N ALA A 66 4.37 6.72 6.91
CA ALA A 66 3.02 7.23 6.68
C ALA A 66 2.00 6.58 7.62
N VAL A 67 2.03 5.25 7.76
CA VAL A 67 1.07 4.56 8.63
C VAL A 67 1.30 4.90 10.09
N ARG A 68 2.56 5.04 10.51
CA ARG A 68 2.87 5.45 11.89
C ARG A 68 2.37 6.87 12.18
N HIS A 69 2.63 7.78 11.25
CA HIS A 69 2.21 9.17 11.42
C HIS A 69 0.68 9.29 11.50
N ASN A 70 -0.02 8.52 10.68
CA ASN A 70 -1.48 8.58 10.59
C ASN A 70 -2.16 7.56 11.50
N LYS A 71 -1.41 6.83 12.32
CA LYS A 71 -1.93 5.85 13.27
C LYS A 71 -2.78 4.79 12.59
N ILE A 72 -2.33 4.32 11.45
CA ILE A 72 -2.97 3.25 10.69
C ILE A 72 -2.29 1.94 11.08
N GLN A 73 -3.08 0.92 11.41
CA GLN A 73 -2.55 -0.39 11.74
C GLN A 73 -1.92 -1.02 10.50
N MET A 74 -0.75 -1.63 10.67
CA MET A 74 -0.08 -2.38 9.61
C MET A 74 0.64 -3.57 10.22
N GLU A 75 0.61 -4.69 9.51
CA GLU A 75 1.39 -5.86 9.86
C GLU A 75 2.18 -6.32 8.66
N CYS A 76 3.45 -6.64 8.88
CA CYS A 76 4.33 -7.10 7.82
C CYS A 76 5.29 -8.14 8.39
N ILE A 77 5.89 -8.93 7.49
CA ILE A 77 6.81 -10.00 7.83
C ILE A 77 7.97 -9.99 6.84
N TYR A 78 9.18 -10.27 7.35
CA TYR A 78 10.32 -10.47 6.48
C TYR A 78 10.28 -11.87 5.89
N THR A 79 10.41 -11.97 4.57
CA THR A 79 10.44 -13.26 3.89
C THR A 79 11.86 -13.52 3.36
N ALA A 80 12.52 -14.55 3.90
CA ALA A 80 13.89 -14.87 3.54
C ALA A 80 14.01 -15.27 2.06
N ASN A 81 12.99 -15.94 1.52
CA ASN A 81 13.00 -16.40 0.12
C ASN A 81 13.15 -15.23 -0.87
N TYR A 82 12.61 -14.08 -0.54
CA TYR A 82 12.66 -12.89 -1.40
C TYR A 82 13.55 -11.81 -0.83
N ALA A 83 14.13 -12.05 0.36
CA ALA A 83 14.96 -11.07 1.08
C ALA A 83 14.25 -9.70 1.17
N SER A 84 12.96 -9.72 1.46
CA SER A 84 12.13 -8.53 1.42
C SER A 84 11.06 -8.57 2.50
N ILE A 85 10.53 -7.39 2.82
CA ILE A 85 9.39 -7.24 3.72
C ILE A 85 8.11 -7.46 2.91
N TYR A 86 7.23 -8.31 3.42
CA TYR A 86 5.90 -8.53 2.85
C TYR A 86 4.85 -7.89 3.73
N VAL A 87 4.00 -7.04 3.14
CA VAL A 87 2.91 -6.37 3.86
C VAL A 87 1.70 -7.30 3.86
N GLU A 88 1.38 -7.83 5.03
CA GLU A 88 0.27 -8.77 5.19
C GLU A 88 -1.07 -8.06 5.35
N GLY A 89 -1.08 -6.92 6.04
CA GLY A 89 -2.31 -6.19 6.30
C GLY A 89 -2.08 -4.72 6.54
N ILE A 90 -3.05 -3.91 6.14
CA ILE A 90 -3.11 -2.47 6.41
C ILE A 90 -4.54 -2.16 6.83
N ASN A 91 -4.68 -1.41 7.93
CA ASN A 91 -5.99 -0.98 8.44
C ASN A 91 -6.92 -2.18 8.70
N HIS A 92 -6.34 -3.26 9.22
CA HIS A 92 -7.04 -4.52 9.53
C HIS A 92 -7.53 -5.29 8.31
N LEU A 93 -7.23 -4.83 7.10
CA LEU A 93 -7.53 -5.55 5.88
C LEU A 93 -6.29 -6.36 5.49
N TYR A 94 -6.41 -7.67 5.57
CA TYR A 94 -5.31 -8.60 5.36
C TYR A 94 -5.46 -9.34 4.05
N GLU A 95 -4.38 -9.96 3.60
CA GLU A 95 -4.50 -10.93 2.52
C GLU A 95 -5.58 -11.94 2.91
N PHE A 96 -6.39 -12.30 1.94
CA PHE A 96 -7.51 -13.24 2.10
C PHE A 96 -8.73 -12.69 2.85
N SER A 97 -8.70 -11.43 3.33
CA SER A 97 -9.87 -10.85 4.01
C SER A 97 -11.07 -10.68 3.08
N CYS A 98 -10.86 -10.62 1.77
CA CYS A 98 -11.91 -10.43 0.77
C CYS A 98 -11.83 -11.50 -0.32
N GLY A 99 -11.69 -12.74 0.11
CA GLY A 99 -11.57 -13.87 -0.80
C GLY A 99 -10.15 -14.37 -0.92
N GLU A 100 -10.00 -15.59 -1.45
CA GLU A 100 -8.69 -16.27 -1.48
C GLU A 100 -7.66 -15.65 -2.43
N LEU A 101 -8.10 -14.75 -3.31
CA LEU A 101 -7.21 -14.07 -4.26
C LEU A 101 -6.91 -12.62 -3.84
N SER A 102 -7.22 -12.26 -2.60
CA SER A 102 -7.11 -10.87 -2.15
C SER A 102 -5.83 -10.60 -1.37
N GLY A 103 -5.38 -9.36 -1.43
CA GLY A 103 -4.19 -8.91 -0.72
C GLY A 103 -3.75 -7.53 -1.15
N TRP A 104 -2.61 -7.10 -0.63
CA TRP A 104 -2.08 -5.76 -0.90
C TRP A 104 -1.03 -5.78 -2.00
N MET A 105 -1.09 -4.76 -2.86
CA MET A 105 -0.10 -4.52 -3.92
C MET A 105 0.27 -3.04 -3.92
N TYR A 106 1.40 -2.70 -4.55
CA TYR A 106 1.78 -1.31 -4.68
C TYR A 106 2.13 -0.96 -6.13
N MET A 107 1.87 0.30 -6.48
CA MET A 107 2.28 0.88 -7.75
C MET A 107 3.27 2.00 -7.49
N VAL A 108 4.20 2.19 -8.42
CA VAL A 108 5.03 3.39 -8.47
C VAL A 108 4.88 3.98 -9.87
N ASN A 109 4.42 5.23 -9.94
CA ASN A 109 4.19 5.93 -11.20
C ASN A 109 3.31 5.13 -12.16
N ALA A 110 2.21 4.58 -11.62
CA ALA A 110 1.19 3.83 -12.35
C ALA A 110 1.68 2.48 -12.90
N GLN A 111 2.78 1.96 -12.38
CA GLN A 111 3.29 0.64 -12.76
C GLN A 111 3.45 -0.24 -11.54
N PHE A 112 3.32 -1.55 -11.72
CA PHE A 112 3.48 -2.53 -10.65
C PHE A 112 4.89 -3.13 -10.71
N PRO A 113 5.84 -2.65 -9.88
CA PRO A 113 7.18 -3.25 -9.87
C PRO A 113 7.12 -4.70 -9.41
N ASN A 114 7.86 -5.57 -10.07
CA ASN A 114 7.90 -6.98 -9.71
C ASN A 114 9.04 -7.25 -8.75
N VAL A 115 9.12 -6.44 -7.70
CA VAL A 115 10.10 -6.61 -6.61
C VAL A 115 9.41 -6.26 -5.30
N GLY A 116 9.94 -6.75 -4.19
CA GLY A 116 9.37 -6.45 -2.87
C GLY A 116 9.52 -4.97 -2.53
N CYS A 117 8.60 -4.48 -1.71
CA CYS A 117 8.52 -3.05 -1.39
C CYS A 117 9.75 -2.54 -0.64
N SER A 118 10.46 -3.38 0.08
CA SER A 118 11.69 -2.97 0.77
C SER A 118 12.92 -3.03 -0.14
N LYS A 119 12.74 -3.42 -1.40
CA LYS A 119 13.82 -3.48 -2.38
C LYS A 119 13.70 -2.44 -3.50
N TYR A 120 12.60 -1.72 -3.55
CA TYR A 120 12.39 -0.68 -4.56
C TYR A 120 12.82 0.66 -3.99
N GLU A 121 13.95 1.18 -4.46
CA GLU A 121 14.47 2.47 -4.01
C GLU A 121 13.77 3.60 -4.77
N LEU A 122 13.27 4.58 -4.03
CA LEU A 122 12.47 5.67 -4.59
C LEU A 122 13.35 6.82 -5.08
N LYS A 123 12.76 7.62 -5.96
CA LYS A 123 13.37 8.84 -6.49
C LYS A 123 12.44 10.01 -6.26
N ASP A 124 13.00 11.21 -6.27
CA ASP A 124 12.23 12.44 -6.12
C ASP A 124 11.08 12.47 -7.12
N GLY A 125 9.89 12.78 -6.64
CA GLY A 125 8.70 12.89 -7.45
C GLY A 125 7.92 11.59 -7.67
N ASP A 126 8.42 10.46 -7.15
CA ASP A 126 7.70 9.20 -7.33
C ASP A 126 6.32 9.23 -6.67
N GLU A 127 5.35 8.65 -7.35
CA GLU A 127 3.98 8.52 -6.86
C GLU A 127 3.71 7.07 -6.49
N ILE A 128 3.45 6.82 -5.20
CA ILE A 128 3.20 5.47 -4.68
C ILE A 128 1.73 5.33 -4.37
N ILE A 129 1.13 4.23 -4.84
CA ILE A 129 -0.24 3.88 -4.47
C ILE A 129 -0.24 2.44 -3.96
N TRP A 130 -0.62 2.26 -2.70
CA TRP A 130 -0.91 0.94 -2.17
C TRP A 130 -2.37 0.64 -2.45
N CYS A 131 -2.65 -0.46 -3.10
CA CYS A 131 -4.00 -0.83 -3.48
C CYS A 131 -4.30 -2.26 -3.08
N TYR A 132 -5.52 -2.47 -2.61
CA TYR A 132 -6.01 -3.80 -2.29
C TYR A 132 -6.55 -4.43 -3.56
N THR A 133 -6.20 -5.69 -3.82
CA THR A 133 -6.74 -6.45 -4.94
C THR A 133 -7.59 -7.59 -4.41
N CYS A 134 -8.66 -7.90 -5.12
CA CYS A 134 -9.49 -9.05 -4.82
C CYS A 134 -9.33 -10.17 -5.86
N ASP A 135 -8.43 -9.99 -6.84
CA ASP A 135 -8.26 -10.93 -7.96
C ASP A 135 -6.80 -11.00 -8.43
N LEU A 136 -5.87 -11.21 -7.48
CA LEU A 136 -4.43 -11.35 -7.77
C LEU A 136 -3.87 -10.22 -8.64
N GLY A 137 -4.39 -9.01 -8.46
CA GLY A 137 -3.93 -7.83 -9.19
C GLY A 137 -4.67 -7.52 -10.47
N ARG A 138 -5.43 -8.47 -11.02
CA ARG A 138 -6.12 -8.26 -12.30
C ARG A 138 -7.15 -7.13 -12.23
N ASP A 139 -7.83 -7.00 -11.10
CA ASP A 139 -8.85 -5.96 -10.89
C ASP A 139 -8.27 -4.56 -10.70
N VAL A 140 -6.97 -4.44 -10.54
CA VAL A 140 -6.28 -3.15 -10.47
C VAL A 140 -5.31 -2.94 -11.64
N GLY A 141 -5.34 -3.82 -12.63
CA GLY A 141 -4.57 -3.67 -13.86
C GLY A 141 -3.19 -4.34 -13.86
N CYS A 142 -2.94 -5.25 -12.94
CA CYS A 142 -1.68 -5.99 -12.89
C CYS A 142 -1.87 -7.40 -13.43
N TYR A 143 -1.12 -7.75 -14.47
CA TYR A 143 -1.28 -9.02 -15.18
C TYR A 143 0.03 -9.81 -15.26
N TRP A 144 0.84 -9.80 -14.20
CA TRP A 144 2.11 -10.52 -14.20
C TRP A 144 1.97 -11.99 -14.59
N GLU A 145 0.89 -12.62 -14.12
CA GLU A 145 0.70 -14.05 -14.33
C GLU A 145 0.38 -14.44 -15.77
N THR A 146 -0.02 -13.46 -16.58
CA THR A 146 -0.43 -13.72 -17.95
C THR A 146 0.64 -13.34 -18.97
N MET A 147 1.80 -12.87 -18.49
CA MET A 147 2.89 -12.42 -19.37
C MET A 147 3.94 -13.48 -19.56
#